data_189b395e3c3fb92124129bd08a0e1351
#
_entry.id   189b395e3c3fb92124129bd08a0e1351
#
_cell.length_a   1.000
_cell.length_b   1.000
_cell.length_c   1.000
_cell.angle_alpha   90.00
_cell.angle_beta   90.00
_cell.angle_gamma   90.00
#
_symmetry.space_group_name_H-M   'P 1'
#
loop_
_entity.id
_entity.type
_entity.pdbx_description
1 polymer ?
#
loop_
_entity_poly.entity_id
_entity_poly.type
_entity_poly.pdbx_seq_one_letter_code
_entity_poly.pdbx_strand_id
1 'polypeptide(L)'
;MGLVILAVAVLVIFILAINTPDKNADTVKITAATKQLTKNYAKDYPATPKAVVTEYAEITKCFYDPETNEDQITGLATQMRQLFDDELVANQSFDDFVTSLRSEIAIYRSEEKLISSYSVSSSTDVKQETNEYGTLATLYLTLNVRDDGAINKIKEQFLLRQDKDRHWKIVGWVLADQE
;
A
#
# COMPACT_ATOMS: atom_id res chain seq x y z
N MET A 1 -34.27 -47.18 25.01
CA MET A 1 -33.70 -46.93 23.64
C MET A 1 -34.11 -45.61 22.99
N GLY A 2 -35.12 -44.88 23.49
CA GLY A 2 -35.56 -43.62 22.86
C GLY A 2 -34.66 -42.41 23.09
N LEU A 3 -33.91 -42.35 24.19
CA LEU A 3 -33.12 -41.17 24.59
C LEU A 3 -31.83 -41.00 23.73
N VAL A 4 -31.26 -42.12 23.27
CA VAL A 4 -30.04 -42.10 22.47
C VAL A 4 -30.30 -41.64 21.04
N ILE A 5 -31.47 -41.99 20.49
CA ILE A 5 -31.84 -41.61 19.14
C ILE A 5 -32.10 -40.08 19.05
N LEU A 6 -32.67 -39.49 20.11
CA LEU A 6 -32.93 -38.05 20.14
C LEU A 6 -31.63 -37.25 20.21
N ALA A 7 -30.61 -37.71 20.96
CA ALA A 7 -29.31 -37.07 21.06
C ALA A 7 -28.56 -37.09 19.72
N VAL A 8 -28.62 -38.19 18.98
CA VAL A 8 -27.98 -38.30 17.66
C VAL A 8 -28.67 -37.39 16.63
N ALA A 9 -30.00 -37.30 16.68
CA ALA A 9 -30.75 -36.44 15.76
C ALA A 9 -30.42 -34.93 16.00
N VAL A 10 -30.28 -34.50 17.27
CA VAL A 10 -29.87 -33.11 17.61
C VAL A 10 -28.44 -32.84 17.18
N LEU A 11 -27.52 -33.79 17.33
CA LEU A 11 -26.13 -33.64 16.89
C LEU A 11 -26.02 -33.53 15.36
N VAL A 12 -26.79 -34.35 14.61
CA VAL A 12 -26.81 -34.27 13.14
C VAL A 12 -27.39 -32.95 12.65
N ILE A 13 -28.45 -32.44 13.28
CA ILE A 13 -29.03 -31.13 12.94
C ILE A 13 -28.02 -30.01 13.23
N PHE A 14 -27.29 -30.10 14.36
CA PHE A 14 -26.27 -29.11 14.72
C PHE A 14 -25.10 -29.13 13.70
N ILE A 15 -24.61 -30.31 13.32
CA ILE A 15 -23.53 -30.44 12.31
C ILE A 15 -24.00 -29.96 10.92
N LEU A 16 -25.25 -30.18 10.56
CA LEU A 16 -25.80 -29.65 9.31
C LEU A 16 -25.97 -28.15 9.34
N ALA A 17 -26.32 -27.58 10.49
CA ALA A 17 -26.44 -26.11 10.64
C ALA A 17 -25.10 -25.37 10.53
N ILE A 18 -24.00 -25.96 11.01
CA ILE A 18 -22.66 -25.37 10.88
C ILE A 18 -22.00 -25.61 9.51
N ASN A 19 -22.49 -26.60 8.76
CA ASN A 19 -21.99 -26.93 7.40
C ASN A 19 -22.83 -26.34 6.27
N THR A 20 -23.95 -25.67 6.53
CA THR A 20 -24.66 -24.93 5.50
C THR A 20 -23.83 -23.69 5.16
N PRO A 21 -23.26 -23.57 3.95
CA PRO A 21 -22.62 -22.33 3.55
C PRO A 21 -23.69 -21.23 3.59
N ASP A 22 -23.46 -20.22 4.38
CA ASP A 22 -24.30 -19.03 4.43
C ASP A 22 -24.33 -18.41 3.03
N LYS A 23 -25.44 -18.57 2.31
CA LYS A 23 -25.63 -18.02 0.96
C LYS A 23 -25.69 -16.49 0.95
N ASN A 24 -25.65 -15.88 2.13
CA ASN A 24 -25.55 -14.43 2.36
C ASN A 24 -24.18 -14.03 2.93
N ALA A 25 -23.16 -14.90 2.92
CA ALA A 25 -21.82 -14.43 3.09
C ALA A 25 -21.55 -13.47 1.92
N ASP A 26 -21.66 -12.17 2.18
CA ASP A 26 -21.16 -11.14 1.29
C ASP A 26 -19.73 -11.54 0.92
N THR A 27 -19.55 -11.91 -0.35
CA THR A 27 -18.21 -12.20 -0.87
C THR A 27 -17.44 -10.90 -0.70
N VAL A 28 -16.62 -10.82 0.35
CA VAL A 28 -15.77 -9.64 0.62
C VAL A 28 -14.96 -9.41 -0.65
N LYS A 29 -15.33 -8.38 -1.41
CA LYS A 29 -14.58 -7.97 -2.61
C LYS A 29 -13.17 -7.61 -2.15
N ILE A 30 -12.19 -8.44 -2.50
CA ILE A 30 -10.79 -8.16 -2.21
C ILE A 30 -10.35 -7.03 -3.14
N THR A 31 -10.38 -5.79 -2.63
CA THR A 31 -9.90 -4.61 -3.36
C THR A 31 -8.37 -4.52 -3.29
N ALA A 32 -7.77 -3.67 -4.14
CA ALA A 32 -6.34 -3.38 -4.07
C ALA A 32 -5.96 -2.84 -2.67
N ALA A 33 -6.77 -1.95 -2.10
CA ALA A 33 -6.58 -1.42 -0.75
C ALA A 33 -6.58 -2.53 0.31
N THR A 34 -7.56 -3.45 0.27
CA THR A 34 -7.62 -4.59 1.19
C THR A 34 -6.37 -5.46 1.09
N LYS A 35 -5.88 -5.72 -0.13
CA LYS A 35 -4.64 -6.48 -0.35
C LYS A 35 -3.43 -5.79 0.29
N GLN A 36 -3.31 -4.47 0.16
CA GLN A 36 -2.21 -3.71 0.77
C GLN A 36 -2.30 -3.71 2.30
N LEU A 37 -3.49 -3.57 2.85
CA LEU A 37 -3.72 -3.58 4.30
C LEU A 37 -3.41 -4.93 4.98
N THR A 38 -3.44 -6.04 4.23
CA THR A 38 -3.12 -7.38 4.77
C THR A 38 -1.63 -7.71 4.75
N LYS A 39 -0.78 -6.85 4.16
CA LYS A 39 0.68 -7.08 4.15
C LYS A 39 1.29 -6.93 5.53
N ASN A 40 2.26 -7.79 5.81
CA ASN A 40 3.00 -7.78 7.07
C ASN A 40 4.50 -7.57 6.80
N TYR A 41 4.93 -6.30 6.82
CA TYR A 41 6.32 -5.93 6.56
C TYR A 41 7.29 -6.35 7.67
N ALA A 42 6.80 -6.71 8.85
CA ALA A 42 7.67 -7.32 9.86
C ALA A 42 8.13 -8.73 9.48
N LYS A 43 7.36 -9.41 8.60
CA LYS A 43 7.65 -10.76 8.14
C LYS A 43 8.20 -10.79 6.71
N ASP A 44 7.59 -10.02 5.82
CA ASP A 44 7.85 -10.04 4.37
C ASP A 44 8.14 -8.61 3.88
N TYR A 45 9.26 -8.03 4.34
CA TYR A 45 9.69 -6.69 3.91
C TYR A 45 10.22 -6.71 2.47
N PRO A 46 9.95 -5.70 1.63
CA PRO A 46 10.46 -5.62 0.26
C PRO A 46 11.99 -5.62 0.23
N ALA A 47 12.60 -6.62 -0.44
CA ALA A 47 14.02 -6.91 -0.33
C ALA A 47 14.94 -5.96 -1.14
N THR A 48 14.40 -5.18 -2.09
CA THR A 48 15.19 -4.34 -3.01
C THR A 48 14.65 -2.91 -3.06
N PRO A 49 15.50 -1.91 -3.42
CA PRO A 49 15.03 -0.53 -3.59
C PRO A 49 13.83 -0.44 -4.54
N LYS A 50 13.90 -1.17 -5.66
CA LYS A 50 12.79 -1.23 -6.62
C LYS A 50 11.51 -1.79 -6.00
N ALA A 51 11.62 -2.86 -5.21
CA ALA A 51 10.45 -3.46 -4.56
C ALA A 51 9.82 -2.49 -3.54
N VAL A 52 10.63 -1.73 -2.78
CA VAL A 52 10.13 -0.71 -1.84
C VAL A 52 9.38 0.40 -2.58
N VAL A 53 9.95 0.95 -3.67
CA VAL A 53 9.27 2.00 -4.46
C VAL A 53 8.04 1.45 -5.20
N THR A 54 8.04 0.16 -5.57
CA THR A 54 6.86 -0.51 -6.11
C THR A 54 5.74 -0.58 -5.06
N GLU A 55 6.06 -0.95 -3.81
CA GLU A 55 5.09 -0.96 -2.72
C GLU A 55 4.54 0.44 -2.43
N TYR A 56 5.41 1.45 -2.40
CA TYR A 56 5.00 2.84 -2.28
C TYR A 56 3.99 3.22 -3.39
N ALA A 57 4.29 2.91 -4.65
CA ALA A 57 3.43 3.21 -5.79
C ALA A 57 2.07 2.48 -5.73
N GLU A 58 2.05 1.22 -5.29
CA GLU A 58 0.82 0.44 -5.10
C GLU A 58 -0.07 1.06 -4.01
N ILE A 59 0.52 1.47 -2.87
CA ILE A 59 -0.22 2.14 -1.79
C ILE A 59 -0.72 3.50 -2.28
N THR A 60 0.13 4.29 -2.95
CA THR A 60 -0.22 5.59 -3.51
C THR A 60 -1.41 5.45 -4.46
N LYS A 61 -1.39 4.47 -5.36
CA LYS A 61 -2.51 4.22 -6.26
C LYS A 61 -3.81 3.91 -5.51
N CYS A 62 -3.74 3.18 -4.39
CA CYS A 62 -4.92 2.91 -3.56
C CYS A 62 -5.50 4.17 -2.91
N PHE A 63 -4.68 5.16 -2.52
CA PHE A 63 -5.18 6.42 -1.95
C PHE A 63 -6.11 7.18 -2.90
N TYR A 64 -5.80 7.15 -4.19
CA TYR A 64 -6.57 7.88 -5.21
C TYR A 64 -7.63 7.02 -5.89
N ASP A 65 -7.82 5.78 -5.45
CA ASP A 65 -8.93 4.93 -5.88
C ASP A 65 -10.23 5.42 -5.23
N PRO A 66 -11.28 5.73 -5.99
CA PRO A 66 -12.55 6.22 -5.43
C PRO A 66 -13.27 5.17 -4.55
N GLU A 67 -12.95 3.88 -4.68
CA GLU A 67 -13.50 2.84 -3.82
C GLU A 67 -12.82 2.76 -2.43
N THR A 68 -11.67 3.46 -2.22
CA THR A 68 -10.95 3.47 -0.94
C THR A 68 -11.63 4.40 0.05
N ASN A 69 -12.05 3.86 1.20
CA ASN A 69 -12.72 4.63 2.25
C ASN A 69 -11.74 5.24 3.27
N GLU A 70 -12.25 6.08 4.18
CA GLU A 70 -11.46 6.84 5.16
C GLU A 70 -10.67 5.96 6.13
N ASP A 71 -11.24 4.84 6.59
CA ASP A 71 -10.56 3.90 7.49
C ASP A 71 -9.39 3.22 6.75
N GLN A 72 -9.62 2.85 5.49
CA GLN A 72 -8.58 2.27 4.63
C GLN A 72 -7.45 3.27 4.36
N ILE A 73 -7.76 4.57 4.15
CA ILE A 73 -6.72 5.61 3.97
C ILE A 73 -5.79 5.66 5.17
N THR A 74 -6.34 5.67 6.40
CA THR A 74 -5.53 5.67 7.62
C THR A 74 -4.66 4.41 7.76
N GLY A 75 -5.23 3.24 7.46
CA GLY A 75 -4.50 1.98 7.45
C GLY A 75 -3.39 1.93 6.41
N LEU A 76 -3.67 2.39 5.18
CA LEU A 76 -2.68 2.48 4.08
C LEU A 76 -1.56 3.47 4.43
N ALA A 77 -1.87 4.61 5.07
CA ALA A 77 -0.88 5.56 5.56
C ALA A 77 0.05 4.92 6.61
N THR A 78 -0.50 4.08 7.48
CA THR A 78 0.29 3.29 8.45
C THR A 78 1.22 2.32 7.72
N GLN A 79 0.75 1.62 6.69
CA GLN A 79 1.59 0.73 5.87
C GLN A 79 2.68 1.50 5.13
N MET A 80 2.34 2.63 4.53
CA MET A 80 3.30 3.46 3.79
C MET A 80 4.44 3.95 4.69
N ARG A 81 4.15 4.40 5.92
CA ARG A 81 5.19 4.85 6.86
C ARG A 81 6.19 3.78 7.26
N GLN A 82 5.85 2.51 7.17
CA GLN A 82 6.82 1.43 7.41
C GLN A 82 7.91 1.34 6.32
N LEU A 83 7.66 1.93 5.14
CA LEU A 83 8.65 2.02 4.06
C LEU A 83 9.59 3.22 4.22
N PHE A 84 9.26 4.18 5.10
CA PHE A 84 10.02 5.42 5.30
C PHE A 84 11.20 5.21 6.25
N ASP A 85 12.24 5.99 6.01
CA ASP A 85 13.37 6.13 6.92
C ASP A 85 12.96 6.86 8.21
N ASP A 86 13.63 6.57 9.32
CA ASP A 86 13.32 7.17 10.61
C ASP A 86 13.41 8.71 10.58
N GLU A 87 14.34 9.28 9.80
CA GLU A 87 14.46 10.73 9.63
C GLU A 87 13.24 11.31 8.90
N LEU A 88 12.75 10.63 7.84
CA LEU A 88 11.55 11.06 7.13
C LEU A 88 10.32 10.96 8.04
N VAL A 89 10.22 9.89 8.82
CA VAL A 89 9.15 9.71 9.81
C VAL A 89 9.16 10.80 10.88
N ALA A 90 10.35 11.22 11.33
CA ALA A 90 10.51 12.24 12.37
C ALA A 90 10.15 13.66 11.89
N ASN A 91 10.20 13.94 10.59
CA ASN A 91 9.91 15.25 10.02
C ASN A 91 8.44 15.67 10.11
N GLN A 92 7.52 14.73 10.27
CA GLN A 92 6.09 14.99 10.31
C GLN A 92 5.38 14.00 11.23
N SER A 93 4.48 14.50 12.11
CA SER A 93 3.64 13.63 12.93
C SER A 93 2.74 12.76 12.04
N PHE A 94 2.24 11.63 12.59
CA PHE A 94 1.33 10.77 11.83
C PHE A 94 0.01 11.49 11.51
N ASP A 95 -0.51 12.26 12.46
CA ASP A 95 -1.77 12.99 12.29
C ASP A 95 -1.65 14.09 11.22
N ASP A 96 -0.53 14.83 11.18
CA ASP A 96 -0.27 15.83 10.15
C ASP A 96 -0.10 15.16 8.77
N PHE A 97 0.59 14.03 8.71
CA PHE A 97 0.76 13.26 7.48
C PHE A 97 -0.61 12.81 6.93
N VAL A 98 -1.46 12.19 7.76
CA VAL A 98 -2.79 11.73 7.35
C VAL A 98 -3.69 12.90 6.97
N THR A 99 -3.61 14.03 7.69
CA THR A 99 -4.40 15.23 7.38
C THR A 99 -4.01 15.82 6.02
N SER A 100 -2.71 15.96 5.75
CA SER A 100 -2.21 16.44 4.46
C SER A 100 -2.60 15.51 3.32
N LEU A 101 -2.44 14.19 3.52
CA LEU A 101 -2.83 13.17 2.55
C LEU A 101 -4.33 13.21 2.21
N ARG A 102 -5.20 13.33 3.22
CA ARG A 102 -6.65 13.46 3.00
C ARG A 102 -7.02 14.71 2.21
N SER A 103 -6.34 15.82 2.49
CA SER A 103 -6.56 17.07 1.76
C SER A 103 -6.19 16.90 0.27
N GLU A 104 -5.08 16.26 -0.02
CA GLU A 104 -4.65 15.96 -1.38
C GLU A 104 -5.59 15.00 -2.10
N ILE A 105 -6.01 13.91 -1.44
CA ILE A 105 -7.00 12.96 -1.97
C ILE A 105 -8.31 13.67 -2.31
N ALA A 106 -8.78 14.59 -1.44
CA ALA A 106 -10.00 15.33 -1.67
C ALA A 106 -9.92 16.21 -2.93
N ILE A 107 -8.76 16.85 -3.19
CA ILE A 107 -8.51 17.62 -4.41
C ILE A 107 -8.59 16.69 -5.64
N TYR A 108 -7.87 15.58 -5.65
CA TYR A 108 -7.89 14.61 -6.75
C TYR A 108 -9.30 14.09 -7.05
N ARG A 109 -10.06 13.77 -5.99
CA ARG A 109 -11.45 13.30 -6.13
C ARG A 109 -12.37 14.40 -6.69
N SER A 110 -12.20 15.65 -6.25
CA SER A 110 -13.01 16.78 -6.74
C SER A 110 -12.74 17.09 -8.21
N GLU A 111 -11.55 16.76 -8.71
CA GLU A 111 -11.12 16.95 -10.09
C GLU A 111 -11.25 15.65 -10.92
N GLU A 112 -11.87 14.62 -10.37
CA GLU A 112 -12.03 13.28 -10.99
C GLU A 112 -10.70 12.66 -11.49
N LYS A 113 -9.59 13.08 -10.88
CA LYS A 113 -8.25 12.56 -11.17
C LYS A 113 -8.00 11.23 -10.45
N LEU A 114 -7.29 10.32 -11.12
CA LEU A 114 -6.86 9.07 -10.53
C LEU A 114 -5.51 8.61 -11.09
N ILE A 115 -4.76 7.84 -10.30
CA ILE A 115 -3.55 7.20 -10.76
C ILE A 115 -3.94 5.91 -11.49
N SER A 116 -3.86 5.95 -12.83
CA SER A 116 -4.27 4.84 -13.69
C SER A 116 -3.24 3.71 -13.70
N SER A 117 -1.95 4.07 -13.74
CA SER A 117 -0.84 3.12 -13.72
C SER A 117 0.44 3.79 -13.23
N TYR A 118 1.48 3.00 -13.01
CA TYR A 118 2.80 3.50 -12.68
C TYR A 118 3.89 2.63 -13.33
N SER A 119 5.11 3.16 -13.37
CA SER A 119 6.31 2.41 -13.73
C SER A 119 7.48 2.80 -12.82
N VAL A 120 8.26 1.81 -12.39
CA VAL A 120 9.48 2.00 -11.60
C VAL A 120 10.69 1.67 -12.47
N SER A 121 11.79 2.37 -12.30
CA SER A 121 13.06 2.11 -12.96
C SER A 121 13.37 0.61 -13.09
N SER A 122 13.99 0.22 -14.20
CA SER A 122 14.56 -1.13 -14.30
C SER A 122 15.54 -1.37 -13.16
N SER A 123 15.69 -2.62 -12.72
CA SER A 123 16.66 -2.96 -11.67
C SER A 123 18.10 -2.64 -12.08
N THR A 124 18.40 -2.62 -13.37
CA THR A 124 19.69 -2.22 -13.94
C THR A 124 19.95 -0.71 -13.88
N ASP A 125 18.90 0.09 -13.74
CA ASP A 125 18.98 1.55 -13.72
C ASP A 125 18.99 2.11 -12.28
N VAL A 126 18.85 1.23 -11.27
CA VAL A 126 19.01 1.60 -9.86
C VAL A 126 20.47 1.90 -9.60
N LYS A 127 20.77 3.16 -9.25
CA LYS A 127 22.12 3.57 -8.86
C LYS A 127 22.28 3.31 -7.36
N GLN A 128 23.36 2.61 -6.99
CA GLN A 128 23.69 2.36 -5.59
C GLN A 128 25.09 2.90 -5.31
N GLU A 129 25.28 3.48 -4.13
CA GLU A 129 26.54 3.96 -3.63
C GLU A 129 26.64 3.76 -2.12
N THR A 130 27.85 3.66 -1.60
CA THR A 130 28.10 3.63 -0.14
C THR A 130 29.03 4.76 0.20
N ASN A 131 28.61 5.59 1.15
CA ASN A 131 29.36 6.75 1.62
C ASN A 131 29.20 6.89 3.15
N GLU A 132 29.58 8.05 3.69
CA GLU A 132 29.48 8.35 5.14
C GLU A 132 28.05 8.31 5.69
N TYR A 133 27.02 8.47 4.84
CA TYR A 133 25.61 8.41 5.21
C TYR A 133 25.02 6.98 5.11
N GLY A 134 25.84 5.99 4.71
CA GLY A 134 25.45 4.59 4.58
C GLY A 134 25.38 4.11 3.13
N THR A 135 24.68 3.00 2.91
CA THR A 135 24.41 2.47 1.58
C THR A 135 23.11 3.09 1.05
N LEU A 136 23.23 3.83 -0.03
CA LEU A 136 22.15 4.59 -0.66
C LEU A 136 21.75 3.96 -2.00
N ALA A 137 20.50 4.20 -2.40
CA ALA A 137 20.00 3.83 -3.72
C ALA A 137 19.14 4.96 -4.29
N THR A 138 19.31 5.24 -5.59
CA THR A 138 18.52 6.23 -6.33
C THR A 138 17.83 5.56 -7.51
N LEU A 139 16.53 5.83 -7.69
CA LEU A 139 15.72 5.32 -8.79
C LEU A 139 14.52 6.23 -9.05
N TYR A 140 13.79 5.95 -10.13
CA TYR A 140 12.65 6.77 -10.54
C TYR A 140 11.34 5.99 -10.49
N LEU A 141 10.28 6.69 -10.09
CA LEU A 141 8.89 6.30 -10.22
C LEU A 141 8.23 7.27 -11.22
N THR A 142 7.44 6.74 -12.13
CA THR A 142 6.54 7.54 -12.98
C THR A 142 5.11 7.13 -12.68
N LEU A 143 4.29 8.07 -12.24
CA LEU A 143 2.86 7.91 -12.06
C LEU A 143 2.14 8.44 -13.31
N ASN A 144 1.18 7.68 -13.82
CA ASN A 144 0.31 8.10 -14.90
C ASN A 144 -1.04 8.51 -14.29
N VAL A 145 -1.27 9.82 -14.24
CA VAL A 145 -2.49 10.42 -13.71
C VAL A 145 -3.47 10.66 -14.85
N ARG A 146 -4.65 10.06 -14.76
CA ARG A 146 -5.76 10.36 -15.68
C ARG A 146 -6.49 11.60 -15.18
N ASP A 147 -6.68 12.57 -16.07
CA ASP A 147 -7.29 13.86 -15.84
C ASP A 147 -8.09 14.22 -17.09
N ASP A 148 -9.42 14.25 -16.99
CA ASP A 148 -10.36 14.57 -18.09
C ASP A 148 -10.02 13.87 -19.43
N GLY A 149 -9.74 12.58 -19.36
CA GLY A 149 -9.40 11.75 -20.53
C GLY A 149 -7.95 11.85 -21.01
N ALA A 150 -7.17 12.79 -20.51
CA ALA A 150 -5.73 12.90 -20.75
C ALA A 150 -4.93 12.05 -19.73
N ILE A 151 -3.71 11.67 -20.13
CA ILE A 151 -2.74 11.03 -19.22
C ILE A 151 -1.57 11.99 -19.00
N ASN A 152 -1.48 12.50 -17.79
CA ASN A 152 -0.36 13.31 -17.32
C ASN A 152 0.65 12.40 -16.60
N LYS A 153 1.95 12.60 -16.85
CA LYS A 153 3.02 11.84 -16.20
C LYS A 153 3.65 12.69 -15.11
N ILE A 154 3.75 12.12 -13.91
CA ILE A 154 4.50 12.68 -12.80
C ILE A 154 5.69 11.77 -12.58
N LYS A 155 6.91 12.29 -12.81
CA LYS A 155 8.16 11.55 -12.60
C LYS A 155 8.81 12.03 -11.30
N GLU A 156 9.12 11.09 -10.42
CA GLU A 156 9.72 11.32 -9.12
C GLU A 156 11.04 10.56 -9.01
N GLN A 157 12.06 11.21 -8.45
CA GLN A 157 13.32 10.59 -8.11
C GLN A 157 13.33 10.27 -6.63
N PHE A 158 13.50 9.01 -6.29
CA PHE A 158 13.56 8.51 -4.93
C PHE A 158 15.00 8.32 -4.48
N LEU A 159 15.26 8.70 -3.21
CA LEU A 159 16.46 8.35 -2.47
C LEU A 159 16.07 7.37 -1.37
N LEU A 160 16.75 6.21 -1.33
CA LEU A 160 16.60 5.22 -0.28
C LEU A 160 17.93 5.02 0.45
N ARG A 161 17.84 4.64 1.72
CA ARG A 161 18.98 4.24 2.56
C ARG A 161 18.74 2.85 3.12
N GLN A 162 19.79 2.05 3.27
CA GLN A 162 19.71 0.78 3.94
C GLN A 162 19.81 0.99 5.46
N ASP A 163 18.82 0.49 6.21
CA ASP A 163 18.83 0.55 7.67
C ASP A 163 19.75 -0.52 8.30
N LYS A 164 19.84 -0.56 9.63
CA LYS A 164 20.64 -1.52 10.39
C LYS A 164 20.24 -2.99 10.17
N ASP A 165 18.99 -3.23 9.81
CA ASP A 165 18.44 -4.56 9.53
C ASP A 165 18.54 -4.90 8.04
N ARG A 166 19.23 -4.04 7.27
CA ARG A 166 19.44 -4.13 5.82
C ARG A 166 18.16 -3.98 4.99
N HIS A 167 17.12 -3.38 5.57
CA HIS A 167 15.94 -2.97 4.81
C HIS A 167 16.21 -1.65 4.09
N TRP A 168 15.72 -1.54 2.88
CA TRP A 168 15.74 -0.29 2.13
C TRP A 168 14.61 0.61 2.59
N LYS A 169 14.93 1.81 3.07
CA LYS A 169 13.99 2.80 3.57
C LYS A 169 14.01 4.06 2.71
N ILE A 170 12.83 4.62 2.43
CA ILE A 170 12.69 5.86 1.66
C ILE A 170 13.11 7.04 2.54
N VAL A 171 14.19 7.73 2.16
CA VAL A 171 14.66 8.97 2.80
C VAL A 171 13.87 10.17 2.30
N GLY A 172 13.46 10.15 1.02
CA GLY A 172 12.65 11.19 0.42
C GLY A 172 12.57 11.03 -1.10
N TRP A 173 11.84 11.95 -1.73
CA TRP A 173 11.73 12.06 -3.19
C TRP A 173 11.56 13.50 -3.62
N VAL A 174 11.87 13.76 -4.87
CA VAL A 174 11.69 15.06 -5.53
C VAL A 174 11.09 14.84 -6.91
N LEU A 175 10.38 15.84 -7.40
CA LEU A 175 9.96 15.83 -8.81
C LEU A 175 11.20 15.85 -9.70
N ALA A 176 11.25 14.93 -10.65
CA ALA A 176 12.32 14.88 -11.63
C ALA A 176 11.91 15.70 -12.87
N ASP A 177 12.91 16.34 -13.49
CA ASP A 177 12.69 17.06 -14.75
C ASP A 177 12.11 16.10 -15.80
N GLN A 178 11.10 16.56 -16.52
CA GLN A 178 10.56 15.85 -17.66
C GLN A 178 11.48 16.18 -18.85
N GLU A 179 12.20 15.16 -19.32
CA GLU A 179 12.93 15.23 -20.59
C GLU A 179 11.97 15.15 -21.78
#